data_cecc0a8de9603e0a35c0d037d07b0c4c
#
_entry.id   cecc0a8de9603e0a35c0d037d07b0c4c
#
_cell.length_a   1.000
_cell.length_b   1.000
_cell.length_c   1.000
_cell.angle_alpha   90.00
_cell.angle_beta   90.00
_cell.angle_gamma   90.00
#
_symmetry.space_group_name_H-M   'P 1'
#
loop_
_entity.id
_entity.type
_entity.pdbx_description
1 polymer ?
#
loop_
_entity_poly.entity_id
_entity_poly.type
_entity_poly.pdbx_seq_one_letter_code
_entity_poly.pdbx_strand_id
1 'polypeptide(L)'
;DSFSIGTTVIQANTDFAKCVSQSASYVGSSAKITEGVYFAKGHFVKVLEQEIVLDQFSTTPSYKVGLQILEEIVTPEEDTTLTDPSQGYSNYSAPGAHRLKLKAVLSKKSLTDASATDFIELLRLDEGYTKNIVKDRQTSSIEDILARRTYDESGDYEVRAYDFTKDECLNNG
;
A
#
# COMPACT_ATOMS: atom_id res chain seq x y z
N ASP A 1 3.95 15.37 -17.96
CA ASP A 1 4.63 16.60 -18.36
C ASP A 1 5.82 16.23 -19.24
N SER A 2 5.95 16.90 -20.39
CA SER A 2 7.07 16.68 -21.32
C SER A 2 8.12 17.78 -21.12
N PHE A 3 9.38 17.39 -21.05
CA PHE A 3 10.50 18.32 -20.94
C PHE A 3 11.10 18.61 -22.31
N SER A 4 11.53 19.86 -22.54
CA SER A 4 12.27 20.23 -23.74
C SER A 4 13.72 19.82 -23.66
N ILE A 5 14.38 19.57 -24.83
CA ILE A 5 15.82 19.27 -24.87
C ILE A 5 16.61 20.42 -24.25
N GLY A 6 17.52 20.08 -23.35
CA GLY A 6 18.35 21.05 -22.64
C GLY A 6 17.73 21.66 -21.39
N THR A 7 16.46 21.35 -21.08
CA THR A 7 15.85 21.76 -19.80
C THR A 7 16.55 21.07 -18.64
N THR A 8 17.00 21.85 -17.67
CA THR A 8 17.59 21.34 -16.44
C THR A 8 16.53 21.31 -15.35
N VAL A 9 16.39 20.18 -14.69
CA VAL A 9 15.54 20.02 -13.51
C VAL A 9 16.38 20.34 -12.28
N ILE A 10 15.95 21.37 -11.53
CA ILE A 10 16.68 21.87 -10.35
C ILE A 10 15.89 21.47 -9.11
N GLN A 11 16.59 20.89 -8.15
CA GLN A 11 16.09 20.65 -6.80
C GLN A 11 17.05 21.33 -5.80
N ALA A 12 16.51 22.21 -4.97
CA ALA A 12 17.26 22.93 -3.93
C ALA A 12 18.55 23.62 -4.44
N ASN A 13 18.45 24.38 -5.54
CA ASN A 13 19.57 25.08 -6.21
C ASN A 13 20.69 24.18 -6.76
N THR A 14 20.44 22.88 -6.90
CA THR A 14 21.39 21.94 -7.50
C THR A 14 20.76 21.35 -8.75
N ASP A 15 21.53 21.23 -9.82
CA ASP A 15 21.10 20.55 -11.03
C ASP A 15 20.83 19.07 -10.69
N PHE A 16 19.59 18.67 -10.81
CA PHE A 16 19.17 17.30 -10.49
C PHE A 16 19.27 16.36 -11.70
N ALA A 17 18.81 16.84 -12.85
CA ALA A 17 18.84 16.10 -14.09
C ALA A 17 18.76 17.06 -15.28
N LYS A 18 19.32 16.65 -16.43
CA LYS A 18 19.23 17.38 -17.68
C LYS A 18 18.46 16.56 -18.70
N CYS A 19 17.45 17.17 -19.32
CA CYS A 19 16.73 16.54 -20.41
C CYS A 19 17.62 16.40 -21.64
N VAL A 20 17.83 15.17 -22.10
CA VAL A 20 18.72 14.85 -23.25
C VAL A 20 17.94 14.47 -24.50
N SER A 21 16.64 14.31 -24.41
CA SER A 21 15.78 13.97 -25.56
C SER A 21 14.47 14.77 -25.53
N GLN A 22 13.84 14.94 -26.69
CA GLN A 22 12.61 15.73 -26.85
C GLN A 22 11.38 15.06 -26.19
N SER A 23 11.42 13.76 -25.94
CA SER A 23 10.38 13.00 -25.23
C SER A 23 11.02 12.31 -24.03
N ALA A 24 11.23 13.07 -22.96
CA ALA A 24 11.78 12.54 -21.70
C ALA A 24 10.71 11.89 -20.81
N SER A 25 9.54 11.57 -21.34
CA SER A 25 8.49 10.80 -20.68
C SER A 25 8.57 9.33 -21.05
N TYR A 26 8.19 8.47 -20.12
CA TYR A 26 8.11 7.03 -20.35
C TYR A 26 6.79 6.49 -19.78
N VAL A 27 6.39 5.33 -20.28
CA VAL A 27 5.28 4.56 -19.73
C VAL A 27 5.84 3.47 -18.83
N GLY A 28 5.47 3.50 -17.59
CA GLY A 28 5.88 2.53 -16.58
C GLY A 28 4.71 2.01 -15.79
N SER A 29 4.99 1.21 -14.79
CA SER A 29 4.00 0.67 -13.87
C SER A 29 4.26 1.15 -12.46
N SER A 30 3.21 1.55 -11.75
CA SER A 30 3.26 1.91 -10.34
C SER A 30 2.20 1.16 -9.54
N ALA A 31 2.44 1.05 -8.25
CA ALA A 31 1.46 0.55 -7.30
C ALA A 31 1.22 1.62 -6.23
N LYS A 32 -0.05 1.86 -5.93
CA LYS A 32 -0.48 2.85 -4.96
C LYS A 32 -1.31 2.17 -3.86
N ILE A 33 -1.09 2.58 -2.62
CA ILE A 33 -1.93 2.24 -1.49
C ILE A 33 -2.58 3.51 -0.96
N THR A 34 -3.86 3.47 -0.67
CA THR A 34 -4.58 4.55 -0.01
C THR A 34 -4.34 4.50 1.50
N GLU A 35 -4.65 5.59 2.19
CA GLU A 35 -4.53 5.59 3.65
C GLU A 35 -5.48 4.56 4.28
N GLY A 36 -5.01 3.94 5.35
CA GLY A 36 -5.78 2.94 6.07
C GLY A 36 -5.11 2.52 7.37
N VAL A 37 -5.74 1.58 8.06
CA VAL A 37 -5.20 0.99 9.29
C VAL A 37 -5.01 -0.51 9.06
N TYR A 38 -3.81 -0.99 9.28
CA TYR A 38 -3.43 -2.38 9.12
C TYR A 38 -3.05 -3.00 10.45
N PHE A 39 -3.45 -4.24 10.67
CA PHE A 39 -3.04 -5.00 11.85
C PHE A 39 -1.72 -5.72 11.54
N ALA A 40 -0.66 -5.35 12.27
CA ALA A 40 0.67 -5.93 12.10
C ALA A 40 1.33 -6.12 13.46
N LYS A 41 1.95 -7.29 13.66
CA LYS A 41 2.70 -7.61 14.91
C LYS A 41 1.94 -7.32 16.22
N GLY A 42 0.63 -7.58 16.23
CA GLY A 42 -0.21 -7.36 17.40
C GLY A 42 -0.71 -5.92 17.59
N HIS A 43 -0.39 -5.00 16.67
CA HIS A 43 -0.75 -3.58 16.75
C HIS A 43 -1.48 -3.09 15.51
N PHE A 44 -2.33 -2.08 15.69
CA PHE A 44 -2.93 -1.35 14.58
C PHE A 44 -1.97 -0.24 14.13
N VAL A 45 -1.52 -0.32 12.90
CA VAL A 45 -0.58 0.64 12.31
C VAL A 45 -1.31 1.48 11.27
N LYS A 46 -1.32 2.80 11.46
CA LYS A 46 -1.84 3.72 10.45
C LYS A 46 -0.83 3.83 9.32
N VAL A 47 -1.30 3.60 8.11
CA VAL A 47 -0.54 3.75 6.87
C VAL A 47 -1.10 4.93 6.12
N LEU A 48 -0.25 5.88 5.78
CA LEU A 48 -0.62 7.00 4.91
C LEU A 48 -0.58 6.56 3.45
N GLU A 49 -1.17 7.36 2.59
CA GLU A 49 -1.10 7.14 1.13
C GLU A 49 0.37 7.07 0.68
N GLN A 50 0.71 6.02 -0.07
CA GLN A 50 2.05 5.80 -0.61
C GLN A 50 1.95 5.28 -2.04
N GLU A 51 2.93 5.60 -2.86
CA GLU A 51 3.08 5.11 -4.22
C GLU A 51 4.51 4.64 -4.45
N ILE A 52 4.66 3.54 -5.15
CA ILE A 52 5.95 2.98 -5.55
C ILE A 52 5.95 2.67 -7.05
N VAL A 53 7.01 3.06 -7.73
CA VAL A 53 7.24 2.68 -9.13
C VAL A 53 7.75 1.25 -9.17
N LEU A 54 7.03 0.37 -9.88
CA LEU A 54 7.42 -1.02 -10.07
C LEU A 54 8.46 -1.14 -11.16
N ASP A 55 8.14 -0.66 -12.36
CA ASP A 55 9.06 -0.62 -13.49
C ASP A 55 8.92 0.69 -14.25
N GLN A 56 10.06 1.26 -14.65
CA GLN A 56 10.10 2.54 -15.34
C GLN A 56 9.78 2.43 -16.84
N PHE A 57 10.07 1.29 -17.45
CA PHE A 57 9.96 1.10 -18.89
C PHE A 57 9.14 -0.13 -19.28
N SER A 58 8.43 -0.73 -18.35
CA SER A 58 7.60 -1.92 -18.57
C SER A 58 6.18 -1.72 -18.03
N THR A 59 5.23 -2.22 -18.79
CA THR A 59 3.82 -2.31 -18.37
C THR A 59 3.44 -3.70 -17.87
N THR A 60 4.40 -4.64 -17.86
CA THR A 60 4.19 -6.03 -17.44
C THR A 60 5.06 -6.39 -16.22
N PRO A 61 4.87 -5.74 -15.07
CA PRO A 61 5.67 -5.99 -13.89
C PRO A 61 5.37 -7.37 -13.29
N SER A 62 6.41 -8.00 -12.70
CA SER A 62 6.31 -9.30 -12.01
C SER A 62 6.89 -9.18 -10.61
N TYR A 63 6.05 -8.75 -9.67
CA TYR A 63 6.45 -8.44 -8.29
C TYR A 63 5.37 -8.83 -7.27
N LYS A 64 5.82 -9.08 -6.04
CA LYS A 64 4.99 -9.01 -4.83
C LYS A 64 5.06 -7.60 -4.30
N VAL A 65 3.93 -6.93 -4.17
CA VAL A 65 3.82 -5.59 -3.60
C VAL A 65 3.12 -5.70 -2.26
N GLY A 66 3.66 -5.04 -1.26
CA GLY A 66 3.10 -5.12 0.08
C GLY A 66 3.72 -4.13 1.04
N LEU A 67 3.33 -4.25 2.30
CA LEU A 67 3.84 -3.42 3.38
C LEU A 67 5.00 -4.10 4.08
N GLN A 68 6.15 -3.43 4.09
CA GLN A 68 7.28 -3.79 4.95
C GLN A 68 7.08 -3.13 6.29
N ILE A 69 7.04 -3.93 7.36
CA ILE A 69 6.91 -3.45 8.72
C ILE A 69 8.31 -3.19 9.27
N LEU A 70 8.53 -1.97 9.70
CA LEU A 70 9.77 -1.53 10.35
C LEU A 70 9.47 -1.29 11.83
N GLU A 71 10.30 -1.86 12.70
CA GLU A 71 10.27 -1.64 14.13
C GLU A 71 11.47 -0.81 14.54
N GLU A 72 11.23 0.21 15.33
CA GLU A 72 12.24 1.12 15.83
C GLU A 72 11.94 1.43 17.28
N ILE A 73 12.95 1.48 18.12
CA ILE A 73 12.83 1.94 19.49
C ILE A 73 13.33 3.38 19.54
N VAL A 74 12.42 4.31 19.79
CA VAL A 74 12.73 5.73 19.95
C VAL A 74 13.14 5.99 21.39
N THR A 75 14.30 6.61 21.57
CA THR A 75 14.89 6.94 22.87
C THR A 75 14.69 8.42 23.19
N PRO A 76 14.81 8.83 24.48
CA PRO A 76 14.75 10.25 24.86
C PRO A 76 15.87 11.11 24.25
N GLU A 77 16.96 10.48 23.77
CA GLU A 77 18.04 11.18 23.06
C GLU A 77 17.61 11.61 21.64
N GLU A 78 16.75 10.81 21.01
CA GLU A 78 16.22 11.06 19.66
C GLU A 78 14.97 11.96 19.71
N ASP A 79 14.14 11.77 20.74
CA ASP A 79 12.92 12.53 20.94
C ASP A 79 12.87 13.10 22.38
N THR A 80 13.17 14.35 22.49
CA THR A 80 13.21 15.08 23.79
C THR A 80 11.83 15.20 24.44
N THR A 81 10.73 14.92 23.74
CA THR A 81 9.39 14.86 24.35
C THR A 81 9.22 13.67 25.29
N LEU A 82 10.13 12.69 25.22
CA LEU A 82 10.18 11.52 26.10
C LEU A 82 10.97 11.78 27.40
N THR A 83 11.47 12.98 27.62
CA THR A 83 12.08 13.36 28.88
C THR A 83 11.03 13.76 29.92
N ASP A 84 11.40 13.74 31.21
CA ASP A 84 10.52 14.12 32.28
C ASP A 84 10.17 15.63 32.22
N PRO A 85 8.88 16.02 32.12
CA PRO A 85 8.47 17.42 32.02
C PRO A 85 8.41 18.13 33.38
N SER A 86 8.78 17.50 34.51
CA SER A 86 8.63 18.04 35.85
C SER A 86 9.57 19.20 36.12
N GLN A 87 9.10 20.43 35.85
CA GLN A 87 9.86 21.65 36.08
C GLN A 87 10.03 21.93 37.58
N GLY A 88 11.26 22.34 37.97
CA GLY A 88 11.57 22.70 39.35
C GLY A 88 11.91 21.53 40.27
N TYR A 89 12.00 20.32 39.78
CA TYR A 89 12.44 19.14 40.51
C TYR A 89 13.75 18.58 39.97
N SER A 90 14.44 17.77 40.77
CA SER A 90 15.72 17.16 40.40
C SER A 90 15.67 16.24 39.21
N ASN A 91 14.46 15.77 38.84
CA ASN A 91 14.24 14.88 37.71
C ASN A 91 13.92 15.61 36.40
N TYR A 92 13.95 16.94 36.39
CA TYR A 92 13.69 17.72 35.17
C TYR A 92 14.61 17.28 34.03
N SER A 93 14.05 17.00 32.89
CA SER A 93 14.73 16.48 31.70
C SER A 93 15.44 15.13 31.89
N ALA A 94 15.13 14.39 32.96
CA ALA A 94 15.63 13.02 33.08
C ALA A 94 15.11 12.13 31.94
N PRO A 95 15.90 11.14 31.46
CA PRO A 95 15.47 10.20 30.45
C PRO A 95 14.18 9.47 30.85
N GLY A 96 13.17 9.56 30.03
CA GLY A 96 11.90 8.86 30.23
C GLY A 96 11.90 7.45 29.62
N ALA A 97 10.71 6.92 29.45
CA ALA A 97 10.53 5.59 28.86
C ALA A 97 10.79 5.62 27.33
N HIS A 98 11.42 4.58 26.83
CA HIS A 98 11.52 4.34 25.39
C HIS A 98 10.14 4.06 24.76
N ARG A 99 9.99 4.33 23.49
CA ARG A 99 8.76 4.07 22.72
C ARG A 99 9.05 3.13 21.57
N LEU A 100 8.18 2.14 21.41
CA LEU A 100 8.15 1.32 20.21
C LEU A 100 7.44 2.09 19.10
N LYS A 101 8.14 2.29 17.99
CA LYS A 101 7.61 2.90 16.77
C LYS A 101 7.48 1.86 15.69
N LEU A 102 6.27 1.66 15.22
CA LEU A 102 5.96 0.78 14.10
C LEU A 102 5.65 1.64 12.87
N LYS A 103 6.33 1.35 11.78
CA LYS A 103 6.13 2.01 10.50
C LYS A 103 5.90 0.97 9.42
N ALA A 104 4.87 1.16 8.61
CA ALA A 104 4.62 0.35 7.44
C ALA A 104 4.94 1.14 6.19
N VAL A 105 5.82 0.58 5.35
CA VAL A 105 6.30 1.21 4.13
C VAL A 105 5.94 0.33 2.94
N LEU A 106 5.32 0.91 1.93
CA LEU A 106 5.01 0.21 0.69
C LEU A 106 6.32 -0.18 -0.02
N SER A 107 6.46 -1.45 -0.30
CA SER A 107 7.66 -1.99 -0.96
C SER A 107 7.30 -3.08 -1.96
N LYS A 108 8.22 -3.33 -2.88
CA LYS A 108 8.14 -4.43 -3.86
C LYS A 108 9.21 -5.47 -3.58
N LYS A 109 8.87 -6.74 -3.82
CA LYS A 109 9.80 -7.87 -3.75
C LYS A 109 9.68 -8.72 -5.00
N SER A 110 10.73 -9.43 -5.35
CA SER A 110 10.68 -10.42 -6.43
C SER A 110 9.67 -11.53 -6.11
N LEU A 111 9.10 -12.14 -7.13
CA LEU A 111 8.20 -13.31 -6.97
C LEU A 111 8.92 -14.49 -6.31
N THR A 112 10.22 -14.62 -6.52
CA THR A 112 11.06 -15.70 -5.98
C THR A 112 11.51 -15.48 -4.54
N ASP A 113 11.39 -14.23 -4.02
CA ASP A 113 11.81 -13.94 -2.66
C ASP A 113 10.92 -14.67 -1.66
N ALA A 114 11.57 -15.30 -0.66
CA ALA A 114 10.86 -15.90 0.44
C ALA A 114 10.05 -14.85 1.20
N SER A 115 8.88 -15.24 1.66
CA SER A 115 8.05 -14.37 2.50
C SER A 115 8.80 -14.07 3.79
N ALA A 116 9.26 -12.84 3.94
CA ALA A 116 9.85 -12.38 5.20
C ALA A 116 8.72 -12.14 6.22
N THR A 117 8.98 -12.43 7.48
CA THR A 117 8.03 -12.27 8.59
C THR A 117 7.51 -10.83 8.72
N ASP A 118 8.31 -9.87 8.23
CA ASP A 118 8.02 -8.44 8.33
C ASP A 118 7.40 -7.85 7.05
N PHE A 119 7.03 -8.71 6.10
CA PHE A 119 6.43 -8.27 4.83
C PHE A 119 5.03 -8.84 4.69
N ILE A 120 4.06 -7.94 4.59
CA ILE A 120 2.64 -8.28 4.36
C ILE A 120 2.36 -8.10 2.87
N GLU A 121 2.22 -9.20 2.14
CA GLU A 121 1.87 -9.17 0.72
C GLU A 121 0.41 -8.71 0.55
N LEU A 122 0.20 -7.65 -0.22
CA LEU A 122 -1.11 -7.11 -0.54
C LEU A 122 -1.52 -7.39 -1.99
N LEU A 123 -0.56 -7.39 -2.90
CA LEU A 123 -0.78 -7.55 -4.32
C LEU A 123 0.34 -8.39 -4.91
N ARG A 124 -0.03 -9.37 -5.75
CA ARG A 124 0.90 -10.16 -6.55
C ARG A 124 0.61 -9.95 -8.01
N LEU A 125 1.62 -9.49 -8.72
CA LEU A 125 1.62 -9.30 -10.16
C LEU A 125 2.55 -10.30 -10.82
N ASP A 126 2.13 -10.84 -11.94
CA ASP A 126 2.91 -11.73 -12.77
C ASP A 126 2.64 -11.41 -14.23
N GLU A 127 3.68 -11.00 -14.94
CA GLU A 127 3.60 -10.50 -16.32
C GLU A 127 2.51 -9.40 -16.51
N GLY A 128 2.36 -8.52 -15.53
CA GLY A 128 1.33 -7.46 -15.52
C GLY A 128 -0.07 -7.90 -15.10
N TYR A 129 -0.30 -9.21 -14.93
CA TYR A 129 -1.59 -9.71 -14.47
C TYR A 129 -1.64 -9.84 -12.95
N THR A 130 -2.76 -9.44 -12.36
CA THR A 130 -3.00 -9.61 -10.93
C THR A 130 -3.32 -11.07 -10.62
N LYS A 131 -2.41 -11.76 -9.93
CA LYS A 131 -2.61 -13.15 -9.47
C LYS A 131 -3.31 -13.21 -8.12
N ASN A 132 -3.00 -12.28 -7.24
CA ASN A 132 -3.60 -12.18 -5.92
C ASN A 132 -3.71 -10.72 -5.49
N ILE A 133 -4.82 -10.37 -4.88
CA ILE A 133 -5.04 -9.04 -4.28
C ILE A 133 -5.79 -9.22 -2.97
N VAL A 134 -5.24 -8.67 -1.90
CA VAL A 134 -5.94 -8.53 -0.64
C VAL A 134 -6.85 -7.32 -0.77
N LYS A 135 -8.12 -7.58 -1.00
CA LYS A 135 -9.14 -6.53 -0.98
C LYS A 135 -9.47 -6.22 0.47
N ASP A 136 -9.57 -4.93 0.78
CA ASP A 136 -10.27 -4.53 1.98
C ASP A 136 -11.68 -5.13 1.88
N ARG A 137 -12.06 -5.87 2.92
CA ARG A 137 -13.45 -6.28 3.06
C ARG A 137 -14.25 -5.01 3.44
N GLN A 138 -14.41 -4.12 2.50
CA GLN A 138 -15.63 -3.33 2.51
C GLN A 138 -16.75 -4.35 2.26
N THR A 139 -17.15 -4.99 3.32
CA THR A 139 -18.43 -5.64 3.36
C THR A 139 -19.40 -4.59 2.89
N SER A 140 -19.91 -4.77 1.69
CA SER A 140 -21.08 -4.01 1.26
C SER A 140 -22.10 -4.29 2.35
N SER A 141 -22.29 -3.35 3.25
CA SER A 141 -23.24 -3.50 4.36
C SER A 141 -24.65 -3.85 3.85
N ILE A 142 -24.90 -3.51 2.60
CA ILE A 142 -26.12 -3.85 1.87
C ILE A 142 -26.16 -5.34 1.55
N GLU A 143 -25.08 -5.94 1.06
CA GLU A 143 -25.03 -7.37 0.73
C GLU A 143 -25.19 -8.22 2.00
N ASP A 144 -24.52 -7.85 3.09
CA ASP A 144 -24.66 -8.55 4.37
C ASP A 144 -26.06 -8.41 4.95
N ILE A 145 -26.66 -7.22 4.87
CA ILE A 145 -28.04 -7.00 5.32
C ILE A 145 -29.03 -7.79 4.47
N LEU A 146 -28.86 -7.81 3.15
CA LEU A 146 -29.70 -8.58 2.24
C LEU A 146 -29.54 -10.09 2.46
N ALA A 147 -28.31 -10.57 2.59
CA ALA A 147 -28.04 -11.97 2.89
C ALA A 147 -28.67 -12.40 4.23
N ARG A 148 -28.55 -11.57 5.26
CA ARG A 148 -29.15 -11.81 6.56
C ARG A 148 -30.68 -11.82 6.51
N ARG A 149 -31.27 -10.86 5.81
CA ARG A 149 -32.73 -10.84 5.61
C ARG A 149 -33.23 -12.06 4.87
N THR A 150 -32.55 -12.47 3.80
CA THR A 150 -32.91 -13.68 3.05
C THR A 150 -32.83 -14.91 3.94
N TYR A 151 -31.80 -15.01 4.78
CA TYR A 151 -31.69 -16.09 5.75
C TYR A 151 -32.81 -16.07 6.79
N ASP A 152 -33.13 -14.90 7.35
CA ASP A 152 -34.19 -14.72 8.35
C ASP A 152 -35.59 -15.05 7.77
N GLU A 153 -35.82 -14.79 6.49
CA GLU A 153 -37.09 -15.03 5.81
C GLU A 153 -37.24 -16.46 5.27
N SER A 154 -36.18 -17.04 4.75
CA SER A 154 -36.22 -18.30 3.99
C SER A 154 -35.47 -19.46 4.68
N GLY A 155 -34.64 -19.17 5.70
CA GLY A 155 -33.74 -20.14 6.30
C GLY A 155 -32.66 -20.62 5.32
N ASP A 156 -32.09 -21.79 5.60
CA ASP A 156 -31.16 -22.45 4.70
C ASP A 156 -31.88 -22.98 3.45
N TYR A 157 -31.40 -22.62 2.27
CA TYR A 157 -31.92 -23.13 1.01
C TYR A 157 -30.77 -23.51 0.06
N GLU A 158 -31.00 -24.55 -0.72
CA GLU A 158 -30.07 -25.01 -1.74
C GLU A 158 -30.40 -24.36 -3.09
N VAL A 159 -29.42 -23.67 -3.67
CA VAL A 159 -29.55 -23.09 -5.01
C VAL A 159 -29.09 -24.14 -6.03
N ARG A 160 -29.98 -24.55 -6.91
CA ARG A 160 -29.59 -25.40 -8.04
C ARG A 160 -28.77 -24.59 -9.01
N ALA A 161 -27.71 -25.22 -9.55
CA ALA A 161 -26.95 -24.64 -10.63
C ALA A 161 -27.90 -24.40 -11.84
N TYR A 162 -27.81 -23.23 -12.42
CA TYR A 162 -28.52 -22.89 -13.65
C TYR A 162 -27.51 -22.45 -14.70
N ASP A 163 -27.81 -22.80 -15.94
CA ASP A 163 -27.01 -22.39 -17.09
C ASP A 163 -27.30 -20.92 -17.41
N PHE A 164 -26.24 -20.12 -17.44
CA PHE A 164 -26.34 -18.74 -17.85
C PHE A 164 -25.94 -18.64 -19.34
N THR A 165 -26.91 -18.52 -20.21
CA THR A 165 -26.65 -18.25 -21.62
C THR A 165 -26.26 -16.80 -21.81
N LYS A 166 -25.04 -16.60 -22.28
CA LYS A 166 -24.54 -15.29 -22.65
C LYS A 166 -24.83 -15.06 -24.14
N ASP A 167 -25.77 -14.18 -24.44
CA ASP A 167 -25.98 -13.72 -25.79
C ASP A 167 -24.90 -12.76 -26.24
N GLU A 168 -24.17 -13.07 -27.28
CA GLU A 168 -23.29 -12.12 -27.94
C GLU A 168 -24.14 -11.06 -28.66
N CYS A 169 -23.99 -9.82 -28.28
CA CYS A 169 -24.52 -8.72 -29.06
C CYS A 169 -23.65 -8.57 -30.32
N LEU A 170 -24.05 -9.27 -31.39
CA LEU A 170 -23.44 -9.07 -32.70
C LEU A 170 -23.80 -7.65 -33.17
N ASN A 171 -22.82 -6.78 -33.14
CA ASN A 171 -22.96 -5.43 -33.68
C ASN A 171 -22.90 -5.51 -35.20
N ASN A 172 -24.04 -5.84 -35.81
CA ASN A 172 -24.26 -5.75 -37.24
C ASN A 172 -24.56 -4.29 -37.56
N GLY A 173 -23.47 -3.50 -37.77
CA GLY A 173 -23.62 -2.12 -38.10
C GLY A 173 -22.92 -1.70 -39.31
#